data_2601e4589bc56598c5d7644c3075967b
#
_entry.id   2601e4589bc56598c5d7644c3075967b
#
_cell.length_a   1.000
_cell.length_b   1.000
_cell.length_c   1.000
_cell.angle_alpha   90.00
_cell.angle_beta   90.00
_cell.angle_gamma   90.00
#
_symmetry.space_group_name_H-M   'P 1'
#
loop_
_entity.id
_entity.type
_entity.pdbx_description
1 polymer ?
#
loop_
_entity_poly.entity_id
_entity_poly.type
_entity_poly.pdbx_seq_one_letter_code
_entity_poly.pdbx_strand_id
1 'polypeptide(L)'
;HYLVDPVACTPASGWEKGQVENQVGVVRRRFFAPRLKFKSYDELNAWLLDRCVAWTKAHPHPEVRDKTVWEMFEAERASLVPYAGPFDGFHAVPASISKTCLVRFDNNRYSICASAVGRPAEVRAYATRIELWQDGRILGTHPRSFGRGQTIYDPWHYVPVLARKPGALRNGAPFKDWILPSSL
;
A
#
# COMPACT_ATOMS: atom_id res chain seq x y z
N HIS A 1 12.95 9.30 -4.42
CA HIS A 1 12.40 9.30 -3.05
C HIS A 1 13.46 8.95 -2.01
N TYR A 2 14.18 7.85 -2.20
CA TYR A 2 15.19 7.39 -1.23
C TYR A 2 16.61 7.88 -1.54
N LEU A 3 16.84 8.65 -2.58
CA LEU A 3 18.14 9.18 -3.01
C LEU A 3 19.19 8.07 -3.19
N VAL A 4 18.78 6.94 -3.73
CA VAL A 4 19.67 5.80 -4.04
C VAL A 4 19.61 5.48 -5.53
N ASP A 5 20.75 5.08 -6.08
CA ASP A 5 20.82 4.53 -7.44
C ASP A 5 20.65 3.01 -7.37
N PRO A 6 19.52 2.47 -7.87
CA PRO A 6 19.34 1.02 -7.88
C PRO A 6 20.21 0.38 -8.95
N VAL A 7 21.05 -0.56 -8.55
CA VAL A 7 21.86 -1.37 -9.47
C VAL A 7 21.32 -2.78 -9.46
N ALA A 8 20.87 -3.25 -10.64
CA ALA A 8 20.44 -4.64 -10.79
C ALA A 8 21.65 -5.58 -10.84
N CYS A 9 21.59 -6.67 -10.06
CA CYS A 9 22.57 -7.74 -10.21
C CYS A 9 22.45 -8.41 -11.57
N THR A 10 23.55 -9.00 -12.04
CA THR A 10 23.57 -9.80 -13.26
C THR A 10 22.55 -10.96 -13.15
N PRO A 11 21.77 -11.25 -14.20
CA PRO A 11 20.86 -12.39 -14.18
C PRO A 11 21.59 -13.69 -13.82
N ALA A 12 20.99 -14.50 -12.93
CA ALA A 12 21.52 -15.77 -12.43
C ALA A 12 22.84 -15.67 -11.62
N SER A 13 23.26 -14.47 -11.20
CA SER A 13 24.51 -14.23 -10.45
C SER A 13 24.25 -14.17 -8.94
N GLY A 14 23.87 -15.28 -8.32
CA GLY A 14 23.60 -15.37 -6.87
C GLY A 14 24.78 -14.96 -5.99
N TRP A 15 26.02 -15.12 -6.45
CA TRP A 15 27.24 -14.72 -5.71
C TRP A 15 27.34 -13.20 -5.46
N GLU A 16 26.72 -12.36 -6.29
CA GLU A 16 26.67 -10.91 -6.09
C GLU A 16 25.79 -10.54 -4.88
N LYS A 17 24.97 -11.46 -4.37
CA LYS A 17 24.07 -11.30 -3.22
C LYS A 17 24.50 -12.09 -1.99
N GLY A 18 25.72 -12.62 -1.97
CA GLY A 18 26.17 -13.53 -0.91
C GLY A 18 26.01 -13.02 0.51
N GLN A 19 26.16 -11.72 0.76
CA GLN A 19 25.91 -11.13 2.06
C GLN A 19 24.43 -11.20 2.46
N VAL A 20 23.51 -10.90 1.55
CA VAL A 20 22.06 -10.93 1.83
C VAL A 20 21.60 -12.35 2.13
N GLU A 21 22.03 -13.33 1.34
CA GLU A 21 21.67 -14.74 1.53
C GLU A 21 22.20 -15.28 2.86
N ASN A 22 23.44 -14.94 3.21
CA ASN A 22 24.02 -15.31 4.50
C ASN A 22 23.22 -14.68 5.66
N GLN A 23 22.85 -13.39 5.56
CA GLN A 23 22.04 -12.70 6.58
C GLN A 23 20.66 -13.33 6.73
N VAL A 24 20.00 -13.76 5.67
CA VAL A 24 18.74 -14.51 5.77
C VAL A 24 18.93 -15.79 6.62
N GLY A 25 20.01 -16.54 6.39
CA GLY A 25 20.32 -17.71 7.20
C GLY A 25 20.60 -17.40 8.68
N VAL A 26 21.31 -16.30 8.95
CA VAL A 26 21.61 -15.82 10.31
C VAL A 26 20.30 -15.41 11.02
N VAL A 27 19.46 -14.60 10.39
CA VAL A 27 18.18 -14.14 10.94
C VAL A 27 17.26 -15.33 11.24
N ARG A 28 17.14 -16.28 10.32
CA ARG A 28 16.32 -17.48 10.54
C ARG A 28 16.77 -18.29 11.76
N ARG A 29 18.05 -18.56 11.88
CA ARG A 29 18.58 -19.33 13.03
C ARG A 29 18.45 -18.57 14.34
N ARG A 30 18.66 -17.26 14.33
CA ARG A 30 18.67 -16.43 15.53
C ARG A 30 17.28 -16.13 16.07
N PHE A 31 16.34 -15.78 15.18
CA PHE A 31 15.04 -15.28 15.60
C PHE A 31 13.88 -16.26 15.34
N PHE A 32 14.03 -17.22 14.42
CA PHE A 32 12.94 -18.11 14.03
C PHE A 32 13.17 -19.58 14.43
N ALA A 33 14.14 -19.84 15.26
CA ALA A 33 14.38 -21.16 15.84
C ALA A 33 14.31 -21.05 17.38
N PRO A 34 13.44 -21.86 18.06
CA PRO A 34 12.46 -22.80 17.52
C PRO A 34 11.32 -22.11 16.76
N ARG A 35 10.50 -22.89 16.01
CA ARG A 35 9.41 -22.35 15.19
C ARG A 35 8.41 -21.56 16.05
N LEU A 36 8.20 -20.30 15.67
CA LEU A 36 7.31 -19.37 16.33
C LEU A 36 5.87 -19.49 15.80
N LYS A 37 4.90 -19.06 16.62
CA LYS A 37 3.50 -18.95 16.25
C LYS A 37 3.01 -17.55 16.60
N PHE A 38 2.41 -16.86 15.62
CA PHE A 38 1.83 -15.52 15.78
C PHE A 38 0.41 -15.51 15.23
N LYS A 39 -0.41 -14.60 15.71
CA LYS A 39 -1.79 -14.42 15.25
C LYS A 39 -1.88 -13.63 13.95
N SER A 40 -0.90 -12.75 13.70
CA SER A 40 -0.85 -11.91 12.50
C SER A 40 0.60 -11.58 12.11
N TYR A 41 0.78 -11.09 10.89
CA TYR A 41 2.08 -10.55 10.45
C TYR A 41 2.46 -9.26 11.19
N ASP A 42 1.49 -8.46 11.64
CA ASP A 42 1.76 -7.24 12.40
C ASP A 42 2.35 -7.58 13.78
N GLU A 43 1.80 -8.58 14.46
CA GLU A 43 2.36 -9.10 15.72
C GLU A 43 3.78 -9.65 15.51
N LEU A 44 4.00 -10.42 14.44
CA LEU A 44 5.32 -10.93 14.09
C LEU A 44 6.32 -9.81 13.82
N ASN A 45 5.93 -8.78 13.06
CA ASN A 45 6.81 -7.68 12.70
C ASN A 45 7.18 -6.81 13.92
N ALA A 46 6.23 -6.52 14.80
CA ALA A 46 6.47 -5.81 16.06
C ALA A 46 7.47 -6.58 16.94
N TRP A 47 7.21 -7.87 17.15
CA TRP A 47 8.10 -8.74 17.92
C TRP A 47 9.51 -8.82 17.31
N LEU A 48 9.60 -8.96 15.97
CA LEU A 48 10.90 -9.06 15.29
C LEU A 48 11.70 -7.76 15.41
N LEU A 49 11.04 -6.61 15.30
CA LEU A 49 11.66 -5.30 15.49
C LEU A 49 12.27 -5.19 16.89
N ASP A 50 11.50 -5.53 17.93
CA ASP A 50 11.97 -5.50 19.32
C ASP A 50 13.19 -6.42 19.52
N ARG A 51 13.17 -7.62 18.93
CA ARG A 51 14.29 -8.55 19.00
C ARG A 51 15.52 -8.06 18.27
N CYS A 52 15.35 -7.44 17.10
CA CYS A 52 16.47 -6.84 16.37
C CYS A 52 17.11 -5.71 17.18
N VAL A 53 16.31 -4.81 17.75
CA VAL A 53 16.81 -3.71 18.59
C VAL A 53 17.52 -4.24 19.84
N ALA A 54 16.90 -5.19 20.56
CA ALA A 54 17.50 -5.81 21.73
C ALA A 54 18.87 -6.47 21.40
N TRP A 55 18.93 -7.14 20.26
CA TRP A 55 20.18 -7.77 19.82
C TRP A 55 21.28 -6.74 19.54
N THR A 56 20.97 -5.64 18.84
CA THR A 56 21.97 -4.59 18.53
C THR A 56 22.50 -3.88 19.78
N LYS A 57 21.67 -3.78 20.82
CA LYS A 57 22.06 -3.22 22.13
C LYS A 57 22.94 -4.16 22.95
N ALA A 58 22.80 -5.47 22.74
CA ALA A 58 23.52 -6.47 23.52
C ALA A 58 24.84 -6.95 22.87
N HIS A 59 25.08 -6.61 21.60
CA HIS A 59 26.22 -7.15 20.88
C HIS A 59 27.22 -6.07 20.45
N PRO A 60 28.53 -6.34 20.56
CA PRO A 60 29.56 -5.41 20.13
C PRO A 60 29.52 -5.21 18.62
N HIS A 61 29.91 -4.03 18.17
CA HIS A 61 30.07 -3.72 16.76
C HIS A 61 31.24 -4.56 16.19
N PRO A 62 31.13 -5.11 14.96
CA PRO A 62 32.14 -6.01 14.43
C PRO A 62 33.53 -5.39 14.24
N GLU A 63 33.60 -4.08 13.98
CA GLU A 63 34.87 -3.36 13.76
C GLU A 63 35.27 -2.55 15.01
N VAL A 64 34.33 -1.90 15.69
CA VAL A 64 34.55 -1.05 16.88
C VAL A 64 34.03 -1.81 18.12
N ARG A 65 34.85 -2.75 18.60
CA ARG A 65 34.43 -3.74 19.61
C ARG A 65 34.16 -3.20 21.01
N ASP A 66 34.61 -2.00 21.33
CA ASP A 66 34.33 -1.27 22.56
C ASP A 66 32.95 -0.62 22.60
N LYS A 67 32.25 -0.63 21.48
CA LYS A 67 30.88 -0.13 21.35
C LYS A 67 29.93 -1.22 20.86
N THR A 68 28.67 -1.10 21.24
CA THR A 68 27.59 -1.92 20.70
C THR A 68 27.20 -1.47 19.29
N VAL A 69 26.54 -2.34 18.54
CA VAL A 69 25.96 -1.98 17.24
C VAL A 69 24.97 -0.81 17.38
N TRP A 70 24.23 -0.78 18.49
CA TRP A 70 23.28 0.30 18.76
C TRP A 70 23.98 1.64 19.04
N GLU A 71 25.04 1.66 19.83
CA GLU A 71 25.80 2.89 20.12
C GLU A 71 26.44 3.46 18.85
N MET A 72 26.91 2.62 17.95
CA MET A 72 27.40 3.06 16.64
C MET A 72 26.28 3.65 15.78
N PHE A 73 25.11 3.01 15.73
CA PHE A 73 23.94 3.54 15.04
C PHE A 73 23.51 4.91 15.56
N GLU A 74 23.46 5.09 16.88
CA GLU A 74 23.10 6.39 17.48
C GLU A 74 24.14 7.48 17.16
N ALA A 75 25.41 7.14 17.08
CA ALA A 75 26.46 8.08 16.67
C ALA A 75 26.33 8.48 15.19
N GLU A 76 25.97 7.55 14.31
CA GLU A 76 25.78 7.79 12.89
C GLU A 76 24.46 8.51 12.56
N ARG A 77 23.48 8.42 13.44
CA ARG A 77 22.11 8.90 13.21
C ARG A 77 22.02 10.35 12.75
N ALA A 78 22.89 11.22 13.26
CA ALA A 78 22.95 12.63 12.88
C ALA A 78 23.41 12.85 11.43
N SER A 79 24.14 11.88 10.86
CA SER A 79 24.65 11.90 9.47
C SER A 79 23.74 11.21 8.47
N LEU A 80 22.68 10.54 8.93
CA LEU A 80 21.75 9.84 8.06
C LEU A 80 20.86 10.84 7.31
N VAL A 81 20.55 10.50 6.06
CA VAL A 81 19.56 11.25 5.27
C VAL A 81 18.19 11.16 5.97
N PRO A 82 17.49 12.29 6.18
CA PRO A 82 16.18 12.27 6.81
C PRO A 82 15.21 11.39 6.04
N TYR A 83 14.51 10.49 6.76
CA TYR A 83 13.51 9.63 6.17
C TYR A 83 12.20 10.39 5.96
N ALA A 84 11.83 10.60 4.69
CA ALA A 84 10.63 11.36 4.30
C ALA A 84 9.32 10.56 4.37
N GLY A 85 9.34 9.37 4.95
CA GLY A 85 8.20 8.45 5.02
C GLY A 85 8.26 7.32 3.99
N PRO A 86 7.31 6.38 4.03
CA PRO A 86 7.27 5.27 3.09
C PRO A 86 7.04 5.74 1.65
N PHE A 87 7.61 5.01 0.71
CA PHE A 87 7.33 5.26 -0.71
C PHE A 87 5.85 5.01 -1.01
N ASP A 88 5.20 6.00 -1.63
CA ASP A 88 3.82 5.86 -2.09
C ASP A 88 3.78 5.08 -3.41
N GLY A 89 3.89 3.77 -3.30
CA GLY A 89 3.98 2.85 -4.43
C GLY A 89 2.62 2.48 -4.99
N PHE A 90 2.32 2.93 -6.20
CA PHE A 90 1.12 2.57 -6.93
C PHE A 90 1.44 2.32 -8.41
N HIS A 91 0.55 1.59 -9.07
CA HIS A 91 0.54 1.45 -10.52
C HIS A 91 -0.46 2.44 -11.10
N ALA A 92 0.04 3.40 -11.90
CA ALA A 92 -0.79 4.41 -12.52
C ALA A 92 -1.24 3.98 -13.91
N VAL A 93 -2.55 4.07 -14.20
CA VAL A 93 -3.13 3.77 -15.51
C VAL A 93 -4.13 4.85 -15.89
N PRO A 94 -4.01 5.45 -17.08
CA PRO A 94 -5.04 6.34 -17.59
C PRO A 94 -6.31 5.53 -17.90
N ALA A 95 -7.48 6.09 -17.59
CA ALA A 95 -8.76 5.43 -17.79
C ALA A 95 -9.85 6.40 -18.24
N SER A 96 -10.75 5.90 -19.07
CA SER A 96 -11.97 6.62 -19.46
C SER A 96 -13.08 6.38 -18.44
N ILE A 97 -13.92 7.41 -18.26
CA ILE A 97 -15.09 7.34 -17.38
C ILE A 97 -16.33 7.12 -18.24
N SER A 98 -17.11 6.09 -17.95
CA SER A 98 -18.36 5.83 -18.62
C SER A 98 -19.45 6.88 -18.25
N LYS A 99 -20.48 7.01 -19.08
CA LYS A 99 -21.66 7.85 -18.76
C LYS A 99 -22.41 7.42 -17.48
N THR A 100 -22.14 6.22 -17.00
CA THR A 100 -22.68 5.66 -15.75
C THR A 100 -21.72 5.83 -14.57
N CYS A 101 -20.75 6.75 -14.65
CA CYS A 101 -19.78 7.07 -13.61
C CYS A 101 -18.94 5.85 -13.18
N LEU A 102 -18.51 5.03 -14.13
CA LEU A 102 -17.69 3.84 -13.88
C LEU A 102 -16.37 3.93 -14.63
N VAL A 103 -15.32 3.53 -13.96
CA VAL A 103 -13.96 3.33 -14.50
C VAL A 103 -13.67 1.83 -14.53
N ARG A 104 -13.05 1.34 -15.59
CA ARG A 104 -12.60 -0.07 -15.70
C ARG A 104 -11.15 -0.19 -15.28
N PHE A 105 -10.88 -1.16 -14.41
CA PHE A 105 -9.53 -1.55 -14.05
C PHE A 105 -9.52 -3.03 -13.65
N ASP A 106 -8.52 -3.78 -14.12
CA ASP A 106 -8.25 -5.19 -13.78
C ASP A 106 -9.52 -6.09 -13.88
N ASN A 107 -10.22 -6.01 -15.02
CA ASN A 107 -11.49 -6.71 -15.30
C ASN A 107 -12.67 -6.37 -14.37
N ASN A 108 -12.56 -5.34 -13.53
CA ASN A 108 -13.61 -4.85 -12.65
C ASN A 108 -14.02 -3.41 -13.03
N ARG A 109 -15.11 -2.94 -12.44
CA ARG A 109 -15.60 -1.58 -12.58
C ARG A 109 -15.71 -0.93 -11.22
N TYR A 110 -15.26 0.31 -11.12
CA TYR A 110 -15.26 1.09 -9.88
C TYR A 110 -15.99 2.40 -10.13
N SER A 111 -16.87 2.78 -9.22
CA SER A 111 -17.58 4.05 -9.35
C SER A 111 -16.66 5.23 -9.03
N ILE A 112 -16.91 6.34 -9.73
CA ILE A 112 -16.25 7.62 -9.51
C ILE A 112 -17.31 8.71 -9.37
N CYS A 113 -17.00 9.79 -8.66
CA CYS A 113 -17.90 10.92 -8.50
C CYS A 113 -18.49 11.36 -9.85
N ALA A 114 -19.82 11.57 -9.91
CA ALA A 114 -20.53 11.92 -11.13
C ALA A 114 -20.02 13.21 -11.81
N SER A 115 -19.40 14.10 -11.05
CA SER A 115 -18.78 15.33 -11.57
C SER A 115 -17.56 15.05 -12.46
N ALA A 116 -16.97 13.86 -12.39
CA ALA A 116 -15.79 13.48 -13.18
C ALA A 116 -16.12 13.07 -14.62
N VAL A 117 -17.39 12.81 -14.94
CA VAL A 117 -17.82 12.32 -16.26
C VAL A 117 -17.49 13.34 -17.35
N GLY A 118 -17.00 12.85 -18.50
CA GLY A 118 -16.68 13.67 -19.68
C GLY A 118 -15.20 14.01 -19.83
N ARG A 119 -14.35 13.67 -18.84
CA ARG A 119 -12.89 13.83 -18.89
C ARG A 119 -12.21 12.55 -18.45
N PRO A 120 -10.97 12.29 -18.87
CA PRO A 120 -10.21 11.11 -18.43
C PRO A 120 -9.89 11.19 -16.93
N ALA A 121 -9.67 10.02 -16.33
CA ALA A 121 -9.17 9.86 -14.97
C ALA A 121 -7.88 9.05 -14.98
N GLU A 122 -7.14 9.12 -13.89
CA GLU A 122 -6.02 8.24 -13.58
C GLU A 122 -6.44 7.25 -12.49
N VAL A 123 -6.22 5.98 -12.73
CA VAL A 123 -6.36 4.93 -11.71
C VAL A 123 -5.01 4.75 -11.04
N ARG A 124 -4.95 4.93 -9.72
CA ARG A 124 -3.80 4.56 -8.89
C ARG A 124 -4.13 3.28 -8.14
N ALA A 125 -3.52 2.20 -8.59
CA ALA A 125 -3.74 0.88 -8.02
C ALA A 125 -2.66 0.56 -6.98
N TYR A 126 -3.07 0.50 -5.74
CA TYR A 126 -2.27 0.04 -4.60
C TYR A 126 -2.48 -1.47 -4.36
N ALA A 127 -1.79 -2.03 -3.39
CA ALA A 127 -1.93 -3.42 -3.02
C ALA A 127 -3.36 -3.78 -2.55
N THR A 128 -4.01 -2.89 -1.78
CA THR A 128 -5.31 -3.16 -1.14
C THR A 128 -6.43 -2.22 -1.57
N ARG A 129 -6.12 -1.12 -2.25
CA ARG A 129 -7.09 -0.11 -2.65
C ARG A 129 -6.87 0.40 -4.07
N ILE A 130 -7.91 0.98 -4.63
CA ILE A 130 -7.91 1.74 -5.89
C ILE A 130 -8.28 3.17 -5.57
N GLU A 131 -7.51 4.12 -6.06
CA GLU A 131 -7.84 5.54 -6.04
C GLU A 131 -8.07 6.04 -7.47
N LEU A 132 -9.13 6.80 -7.66
CA LEU A 132 -9.52 7.39 -8.95
C LEU A 132 -9.26 8.90 -8.88
N TRP A 133 -8.30 9.35 -9.66
CA TRP A 133 -7.79 10.70 -9.66
C TRP A 133 -8.21 11.46 -10.91
N GLN A 134 -8.52 12.74 -10.76
CA GLN A 134 -8.74 13.67 -11.86
C GLN A 134 -8.30 15.08 -11.42
N ASP A 135 -7.52 15.77 -12.24
CA ASP A 135 -7.01 17.12 -11.98
C ASP A 135 -6.34 17.27 -10.60
N GLY A 136 -5.54 16.28 -10.20
CA GLY A 136 -4.83 16.29 -8.92
C GLY A 136 -5.70 16.01 -7.68
N ARG A 137 -6.96 15.57 -7.85
CA ARG A 137 -7.90 15.28 -6.75
C ARG A 137 -8.38 13.84 -6.79
N ILE A 138 -8.58 13.25 -5.63
CA ILE A 138 -9.22 11.95 -5.49
C ILE A 138 -10.73 12.14 -5.62
N LEU A 139 -11.34 11.46 -6.58
CA LEU A 139 -12.79 11.47 -6.85
C LEU A 139 -13.45 10.11 -6.63
N GLY A 140 -12.69 9.14 -6.16
CA GLY A 140 -13.19 7.84 -5.72
C GLY A 140 -12.09 7.02 -5.08
N THR A 141 -12.43 6.30 -4.02
CA THR A 141 -11.54 5.33 -3.36
C THR A 141 -12.31 4.06 -3.07
N HIS A 142 -11.75 2.92 -3.44
CA HIS A 142 -12.40 1.63 -3.26
C HIS A 142 -11.40 0.58 -2.77
N PRO A 143 -11.85 -0.43 -2.02
CA PRO A 143 -11.08 -1.65 -1.83
C PRO A 143 -10.75 -2.26 -3.20
N ARG A 144 -9.51 -2.72 -3.38
CA ARG A 144 -9.12 -3.41 -4.60
C ARG A 144 -9.72 -4.80 -4.65
N SER A 145 -10.43 -5.11 -5.73
CA SER A 145 -10.92 -6.46 -5.98
C SER A 145 -9.99 -7.19 -6.94
N PHE A 146 -9.62 -8.41 -6.58
CA PHE A 146 -8.85 -9.35 -7.43
C PHE A 146 -9.76 -10.36 -8.14
N GLY A 147 -11.09 -10.26 -7.95
CA GLY A 147 -12.10 -11.00 -8.72
C GLY A 147 -12.24 -10.45 -10.13
N ARG A 148 -13.19 -10.99 -10.89
CA ARG A 148 -13.48 -10.56 -12.25
C ARG A 148 -14.96 -10.23 -12.44
N GLY A 149 -15.24 -9.24 -13.29
CA GLY A 149 -16.61 -8.88 -13.69
C GLY A 149 -17.40 -8.16 -12.60
N GLN A 150 -16.78 -7.79 -11.49
CA GLN A 150 -17.46 -7.10 -10.40
C GLN A 150 -17.66 -5.61 -10.73
N THR A 151 -18.72 -5.03 -10.17
CA THR A 151 -18.94 -3.59 -10.17
C THR A 151 -19.05 -3.13 -8.72
N ILE A 152 -18.07 -2.33 -8.29
CA ILE A 152 -17.95 -1.81 -6.94
C ILE A 152 -18.47 -0.38 -6.93
N TYR A 153 -19.56 -0.16 -6.20
CA TYR A 153 -20.22 1.13 -6.09
C TYR A 153 -19.91 1.79 -4.76
N ASP A 154 -19.74 3.12 -4.81
CA ASP A 154 -19.95 4.00 -3.68
C ASP A 154 -21.20 4.85 -4.00
N PRO A 155 -22.30 4.71 -3.28
CA PRO A 155 -23.53 5.46 -3.52
C PRO A 155 -23.34 6.98 -3.48
N TRP A 156 -22.41 7.48 -2.66
CA TRP A 156 -22.10 8.90 -2.54
C TRP A 156 -21.61 9.53 -3.85
N HIS A 157 -20.99 8.76 -4.72
CA HIS A 157 -20.57 9.23 -6.04
C HIS A 157 -21.76 9.68 -6.93
N TYR A 158 -22.95 9.19 -6.65
CA TYR A 158 -24.16 9.41 -7.44
C TYR A 158 -25.12 10.43 -6.83
N VAL A 159 -24.86 10.92 -5.63
CA VAL A 159 -25.72 11.91 -4.98
C VAL A 159 -26.00 13.15 -5.86
N PRO A 160 -25.04 13.71 -6.61
CA PRO A 160 -25.31 14.81 -7.52
C PRO A 160 -26.28 14.45 -8.67
N VAL A 161 -26.42 13.17 -9.00
CA VAL A 161 -27.36 12.69 -10.02
C VAL A 161 -28.78 12.65 -9.49
N LEU A 162 -28.96 12.38 -8.18
CA LEU A 162 -30.28 12.31 -7.53
C LEU A 162 -31.03 13.64 -7.58
N ALA A 163 -30.32 14.77 -7.57
CA ALA A 163 -30.94 16.08 -7.75
C ALA A 163 -31.70 16.23 -9.06
N ARG A 164 -31.27 15.51 -10.12
CA ARG A 164 -31.88 15.51 -11.45
C ARG A 164 -32.81 14.33 -11.67
N LYS A 165 -32.59 13.21 -10.97
CA LYS A 165 -33.33 11.95 -11.12
C LYS A 165 -33.60 11.31 -9.76
N PRO A 166 -34.48 11.87 -8.94
CA PRO A 166 -34.73 11.38 -7.57
C PRO A 166 -35.26 9.94 -7.54
N GLY A 167 -35.96 9.49 -8.57
CA GLY A 167 -36.43 8.10 -8.69
C GLY A 167 -35.30 7.06 -8.79
N ALA A 168 -34.06 7.48 -9.10
CA ALA A 168 -32.92 6.58 -9.15
C ALA A 168 -32.53 6.03 -7.77
N LEU A 169 -32.89 6.72 -6.68
CA LEU A 169 -32.65 6.24 -5.31
C LEU A 169 -33.34 4.89 -5.05
N ARG A 170 -34.55 4.70 -5.58
CA ARG A 170 -35.32 3.47 -5.35
C ARG A 170 -34.84 2.30 -6.20
N ASN A 171 -34.43 2.55 -7.46
CA ASN A 171 -34.20 1.49 -8.44
C ASN A 171 -32.78 1.46 -9.03
N GLY A 172 -31.92 2.41 -8.64
CA GLY A 172 -30.56 2.51 -9.19
C GLY A 172 -29.61 1.47 -8.58
N ALA A 173 -28.86 0.77 -9.41
CA ALA A 173 -27.88 -0.24 -8.96
C ALA A 173 -26.91 0.27 -7.87
N PRO A 174 -26.42 1.53 -7.90
CA PRO A 174 -25.55 2.05 -6.85
C PRO A 174 -26.19 2.14 -5.46
N PHE A 175 -27.51 2.13 -5.36
CA PHE A 175 -28.25 2.35 -4.12
C PHE A 175 -28.90 1.09 -3.55
N LYS A 176 -28.78 -0.04 -4.25
CA LYS A 176 -29.52 -1.27 -3.95
C LYS A 176 -29.26 -1.78 -2.53
N ASP A 177 -28.00 -1.66 -2.06
CA ASP A 177 -27.57 -2.12 -0.74
C ASP A 177 -27.17 -0.95 0.18
N TRP A 178 -27.64 0.26 -0.14
CA TRP A 178 -27.28 1.46 0.60
C TRP A 178 -28.11 1.59 1.88
N ILE A 179 -27.44 1.49 3.02
CA ILE A 179 -28.04 1.76 4.32
C ILE A 179 -27.98 3.26 4.54
N LEU A 180 -29.13 3.92 4.43
CA LEU A 180 -29.22 5.36 4.70
C LEU A 180 -28.96 5.63 6.18
N PRO A 181 -28.29 6.77 6.53
CA PRO A 181 -28.22 7.22 7.90
C PRO A 181 -29.62 7.44 8.46
N SER A 182 -29.84 7.06 9.72
CA SER A 182 -31.13 7.15 10.39
C SER A 182 -31.66 8.60 10.57
N SER A 183 -30.86 9.59 10.17
CA SER A 183 -31.19 11.01 10.17
C SER A 183 -31.76 11.55 8.84
N LEU A 184 -31.92 10.70 7.85
CA LEU A 184 -32.59 10.97 6.57
C LEU A 184 -33.87 10.14 6.47
#